data_5f162961b9df310e2ba7ac9cae680053
#
_entry.id   5f162961b9df310e2ba7ac9cae680053
#
_cell.length_a   1.000
_cell.length_b   1.000
_cell.length_c   1.000
_cell.angle_alpha   90.00
_cell.angle_beta   90.00
_cell.angle_gamma   90.00
#
_symmetry.space_group_name_H-M   'P 1'
#
loop_
_entity.id
_entity.type
_entity.pdbx_description
1 polymer ?
#
loop_
_entity_poly.entity_id
_entity_poly.type
_entity_poly.pdbx_seq_one_letter_code
_entity_poly.pdbx_strand_id
1 'polypeptide(L)'
;AVGYVDEKGNITGWLNELAFMPVDANPDAMEDEWSGDIGCGVKYFSQDGVIKLAPRAGIQLDESLSPAEKLKVVQKCMEEDQEGAKEVYRSIGTYLGHALAYYYDLYHCKHVLLLGRVMSGKGGDLILEEAKRVLADEDPECDGKLFPSLPDEKTRRVGQSAAAASLPEV
;
A
#
# COMPACT_ATOMS: atom_id res chain seq x y z
N ALA A 1 -8.87 0.62 -3.98
CA ALA A 1 -10.13 0.36 -4.71
C ALA A 1 -9.91 -0.72 -5.78
N VAL A 2 -10.94 -1.47 -6.12
CA VAL A 2 -10.99 -2.43 -7.23
C VAL A 2 -12.03 -1.96 -8.24
N GLY A 3 -11.65 -1.88 -9.50
CA GLY A 3 -12.55 -1.58 -10.61
C GLY A 3 -12.48 -2.69 -11.66
N TYR A 4 -13.53 -2.82 -12.45
CA TYR A 4 -13.61 -3.80 -13.52
C TYR A 4 -13.55 -3.12 -14.89
N VAL A 5 -12.66 -3.61 -15.74
CA VAL A 5 -12.54 -3.21 -17.14
C VAL A 5 -13.08 -4.33 -17.99
N ASP A 6 -14.02 -4.04 -18.88
CA ASP A 6 -14.63 -5.04 -19.76
C ASP A 6 -13.66 -5.53 -20.87
N GLU A 7 -14.07 -6.53 -21.64
CA GLU A 7 -13.25 -7.13 -22.70
C GLU A 7 -12.91 -6.13 -23.84
N LYS A 8 -13.63 -5.02 -23.93
CA LYS A 8 -13.40 -3.96 -24.91
C LYS A 8 -12.49 -2.84 -24.36
N GLY A 9 -12.06 -2.97 -23.09
CA GLY A 9 -11.22 -2.00 -22.42
C GLY A 9 -11.99 -0.82 -21.82
N ASN A 10 -13.32 -0.89 -21.73
CA ASN A 10 -14.10 0.18 -21.10
C ASN A 10 -14.11 0.01 -19.57
N ILE A 11 -13.94 1.11 -18.86
CA ILE A 11 -14.13 1.15 -17.40
C ILE A 11 -15.62 1.02 -17.14
N THR A 12 -15.99 0.03 -16.33
CA THR A 12 -17.38 -0.14 -15.90
C THR A 12 -17.67 0.76 -14.69
N GLY A 13 -18.93 0.93 -14.34
CA GLY A 13 -19.34 1.65 -13.13
C GLY A 13 -19.16 0.84 -11.84
N TRP A 14 -18.65 -0.39 -11.91
CA TRP A 14 -18.43 -1.23 -10.74
C TRP A 14 -17.12 -0.84 -10.05
N LEU A 15 -17.23 -0.49 -8.76
CA LEU A 15 -16.10 -0.11 -7.92
C LEU A 15 -16.30 -0.65 -6.51
N ASN A 16 -15.24 -1.18 -5.89
CA ASN A 16 -15.24 -1.60 -4.50
C ASN A 16 -14.00 -1.07 -3.75
N GLU A 17 -14.13 -0.92 -2.44
CA GLU A 17 -13.10 -0.41 -1.55
C GLU A 17 -12.36 -1.56 -0.86
N LEU A 18 -11.07 -1.72 -1.15
CA LEU A 18 -10.20 -2.70 -0.49
C LEU A 18 -9.62 -2.19 0.84
N ALA A 19 -9.69 -0.88 1.07
CA ALA A 19 -9.09 -0.23 2.23
C ALA A 19 -9.58 -0.78 3.57
N PHE A 20 -10.83 -1.22 3.63
CA PHE A 20 -11.48 -1.72 4.85
C PHE A 20 -11.42 -3.25 5.01
N MET A 21 -10.73 -3.95 4.13
CA MET A 21 -10.51 -5.38 4.33
C MET A 21 -9.58 -5.62 5.53
N PRO A 22 -9.90 -6.61 6.40
CA PRO A 22 -9.05 -6.96 7.53
C PRO A 22 -7.71 -7.55 7.04
N VAL A 23 -6.62 -7.06 7.60
CA VAL A 23 -5.25 -7.52 7.30
C VAL A 23 -4.48 -7.88 8.58
N ASP A 24 -5.00 -7.50 9.74
CA ASP A 24 -4.40 -7.81 11.03
C ASP A 24 -5.47 -8.24 12.04
N ALA A 25 -5.36 -9.46 12.55
CA ALA A 25 -6.28 -10.03 13.53
C ALA A 25 -5.69 -10.03 14.96
N ASN A 26 -4.59 -9.32 15.21
CA ASN A 26 -4.01 -9.24 16.54
C ASN A 26 -4.92 -8.46 17.49
N PRO A 27 -4.91 -8.78 18.80
CA PRO A 27 -5.71 -8.06 19.79
C PRO A 27 -5.38 -6.56 19.92
N ASP A 28 -4.14 -6.16 19.54
CA ASP A 28 -3.65 -4.78 19.54
C ASP A 28 -3.61 -4.17 18.13
N ALA A 29 -4.39 -4.74 17.20
CA ALA A 29 -4.52 -4.20 15.85
C ALA A 29 -5.07 -2.76 15.85
N MET A 30 -4.67 -1.98 14.85
CA MET A 30 -5.10 -0.58 14.77
C MET A 30 -6.58 -0.45 14.42
N GLU A 31 -7.28 0.41 15.16
CA GLU A 31 -8.62 0.86 14.81
C GLU A 31 -8.56 2.04 13.84
N ASP A 32 -9.43 2.03 12.85
CA ASP A 32 -9.65 3.18 11.98
C ASP A 32 -10.67 4.13 12.60
N GLU A 33 -10.27 5.37 12.85
CA GLU A 33 -11.05 6.36 13.59
C GLU A 33 -12.32 6.80 12.87
N TRP A 34 -12.39 6.56 11.56
CA TRP A 34 -13.55 6.92 10.75
C TRP A 34 -14.61 5.81 10.70
N SER A 35 -14.18 4.56 10.44
CA SER A 35 -15.10 3.43 10.31
C SER A 35 -15.34 2.69 11.62
N GLY A 36 -14.40 2.77 12.57
CA GLY A 36 -14.36 1.93 13.77
C GLY A 36 -13.87 0.50 13.50
N ASP A 37 -13.44 0.20 12.28
CA ASP A 37 -12.94 -1.13 11.92
C ASP A 37 -11.54 -1.36 12.50
N ILE A 38 -11.32 -2.57 13.04
CA ILE A 38 -10.05 -2.97 13.63
C ILE A 38 -9.27 -3.81 12.63
N GLY A 39 -7.97 -3.50 12.49
CA GLY A 39 -7.06 -4.30 11.68
C GLY A 39 -7.23 -4.16 10.17
N CYS A 40 -7.89 -3.10 9.69
CA CYS A 40 -8.15 -2.92 8.26
C CYS A 40 -6.97 -2.30 7.50
N GLY A 41 -6.87 -2.61 6.21
CA GLY A 41 -5.73 -2.25 5.34
C GLY A 41 -5.43 -0.76 5.28
N VAL A 42 -6.43 0.13 5.44
CA VAL A 42 -6.23 1.58 5.42
C VAL A 42 -5.23 2.05 6.48
N LYS A 43 -5.18 1.38 7.63
CA LYS A 43 -4.25 1.71 8.72
C LYS A 43 -2.84 1.11 8.52
N TYR A 44 -2.72 0.08 7.68
CA TYR A 44 -1.45 -0.64 7.45
C TYR A 44 -0.74 -0.20 6.17
N PHE A 45 -1.49 0.10 5.11
CA PHE A 45 -0.94 0.52 3.81
C PHE A 45 -0.88 2.04 3.64
N SER A 46 -0.73 2.75 4.74
CA SER A 46 -0.70 4.20 4.83
C SER A 46 0.48 4.70 5.69
N GLN A 47 0.58 6.01 5.84
CA GLN A 47 1.55 6.61 6.76
C GLN A 47 1.34 6.15 8.20
N ASP A 48 0.12 5.77 8.60
CA ASP A 48 -0.16 5.32 9.97
C ASP A 48 0.56 4.01 10.29
N GLY A 49 0.62 3.07 9.33
CA GLY A 49 1.40 1.85 9.45
C GLY A 49 2.89 2.13 9.65
N VAL A 50 3.46 3.05 8.88
CA VAL A 50 4.85 3.49 9.03
C VAL A 50 5.10 4.10 10.41
N ILE A 51 4.21 4.99 10.87
CA ILE A 51 4.33 5.68 12.16
C ILE A 51 4.22 4.68 13.32
N LYS A 52 3.29 3.72 13.25
CA LYS A 52 3.12 2.69 14.29
C LYS A 52 4.35 1.78 14.41
N LEU A 53 4.95 1.41 13.29
CA LEU A 53 6.09 0.49 13.25
C LEU A 53 7.43 1.16 13.59
N ALA A 54 7.61 2.43 13.29
CA ALA A 54 8.87 3.15 13.45
C ALA A 54 9.48 3.03 14.87
N PRO A 55 8.73 3.24 15.97
CA PRO A 55 9.29 3.09 17.32
C PRO A 55 9.68 1.65 17.64
N ARG A 56 8.97 0.66 17.12
CA ARG A 56 9.28 -0.78 17.29
C ARG A 56 10.60 -1.15 16.60
N ALA A 57 10.91 -0.45 15.51
CA ALA A 57 12.17 -0.60 14.76
C ALA A 57 13.28 0.36 15.24
N GLY A 58 13.12 0.99 16.42
CA GLY A 58 14.12 1.86 17.04
C GLY A 58 14.19 3.28 16.48
N ILE A 59 13.24 3.69 15.61
CA ILE A 59 13.19 5.04 15.05
C ILE A 59 12.29 5.90 15.93
N GLN A 60 12.90 6.88 16.64
CA GLN A 60 12.16 7.83 17.47
C GLN A 60 11.52 8.92 16.59
N LEU A 61 10.24 9.15 16.80
CA LEU A 61 9.47 10.18 16.12
C LEU A 61 9.08 11.27 17.12
N ASP A 62 9.32 12.53 16.77
CA ASP A 62 8.89 13.66 17.57
C ASP A 62 7.35 13.76 17.54
N GLU A 63 6.72 13.77 18.70
CA GLU A 63 5.28 13.83 18.86
C GLU A 63 4.65 15.12 18.30
N SER A 64 5.42 16.20 18.23
CA SER A 64 4.97 17.49 17.70
C SER A 64 4.83 17.50 16.17
N LEU A 65 5.43 16.53 15.47
CA LEU A 65 5.37 16.43 14.01
C LEU A 65 4.01 15.92 13.54
N SER A 66 3.55 16.48 12.44
CA SER A 66 2.39 15.96 11.72
C SER A 66 2.66 14.55 11.17
N PRO A 67 1.63 13.74 10.91
CA PRO A 67 1.81 12.40 10.31
C PRO A 67 2.62 12.42 9.02
N ALA A 68 2.45 13.43 8.17
CA ALA A 68 3.21 13.56 6.93
C ALA A 68 4.71 13.86 7.18
N GLU A 69 5.04 14.61 8.24
CA GLU A 69 6.43 14.89 8.63
C GLU A 69 7.06 13.65 9.27
N LYS A 70 6.33 12.94 10.13
CA LYS A 70 6.77 11.64 10.69
C LYS A 70 7.11 10.64 9.59
N LEU A 71 6.28 10.52 8.55
CA LEU A 71 6.58 9.71 7.37
C LEU A 71 7.89 10.13 6.70
N LYS A 72 8.13 11.44 6.50
CA LYS A 72 9.38 11.95 5.90
C LYS A 72 10.61 11.59 6.73
N VAL A 73 10.51 11.57 8.06
CA VAL A 73 11.61 11.12 8.93
C VAL A 73 11.99 9.68 8.60
N VAL A 74 11.02 8.78 8.54
CA VAL A 74 11.28 7.36 8.24
C VAL A 74 11.78 7.17 6.80
N GLN A 75 11.23 7.93 5.85
CA GLN A 75 11.72 7.93 4.46
C GLN A 75 13.18 8.36 4.38
N LYS A 76 13.58 9.39 5.14
CA LYS A 76 14.98 9.80 5.21
C LYS A 76 15.87 8.70 5.78
N CYS A 77 15.46 8.04 6.88
CA CYS A 77 16.16 6.89 7.43
C CYS A 77 16.32 5.76 6.39
N MET A 78 15.30 5.57 5.53
CA MET A 78 15.36 4.59 4.44
C MET A 78 16.35 4.98 3.34
N GLU A 79 16.41 6.26 2.96
CA GLU A 79 17.43 6.76 2.00
C GLU A 79 18.86 6.62 2.54
N GLU A 80 19.04 6.71 3.86
CA GLU A 80 20.30 6.50 4.58
C GLU A 80 20.60 5.01 4.84
N ASP A 81 19.80 4.10 4.30
CA ASP A 81 19.94 2.64 4.44
C ASP A 81 19.91 2.13 5.89
N GLN A 82 19.25 2.83 6.80
CA GLN A 82 19.10 2.41 8.20
C GLN A 82 18.26 1.14 8.32
N GLU A 83 18.75 0.14 9.05
CA GLU A 83 18.10 -1.18 9.13
C GLU A 83 16.70 -1.11 9.74
N GLY A 84 16.49 -0.29 10.78
CA GLY A 84 15.16 -0.08 11.34
C GLY A 84 14.12 0.42 10.32
N ALA A 85 14.52 1.32 9.41
CA ALA A 85 13.64 1.77 8.35
C ALA A 85 13.30 0.62 7.39
N LYS A 86 14.29 -0.20 7.02
CA LYS A 86 14.05 -1.38 6.18
C LYS A 86 13.09 -2.37 6.85
N GLU A 87 13.20 -2.59 8.16
CA GLU A 87 12.27 -3.45 8.91
C GLU A 87 10.83 -2.93 8.86
N VAL A 88 10.63 -1.61 8.98
CA VAL A 88 9.30 -0.99 8.83
C VAL A 88 8.71 -1.29 7.46
N TYR A 89 9.47 -1.03 6.39
CA TYR A 89 8.97 -1.22 5.03
C TYR A 89 8.80 -2.70 4.65
N ARG A 90 9.67 -3.61 5.12
CA ARG A 90 9.47 -5.06 4.96
C ARG A 90 8.20 -5.53 5.65
N SER A 91 7.95 -5.09 6.89
CA SER A 91 6.73 -5.46 7.61
C SER A 91 5.46 -5.06 6.84
N ILE A 92 5.44 -3.84 6.28
CA ILE A 92 4.33 -3.40 5.43
C ILE A 92 4.23 -4.26 4.17
N GLY A 93 5.37 -4.61 3.56
CA GLY A 93 5.44 -5.50 2.40
C GLY A 93 4.88 -6.90 2.69
N THR A 94 5.18 -7.46 3.85
CA THR A 94 4.63 -8.74 4.30
C THR A 94 3.11 -8.69 4.43
N TYR A 95 2.56 -7.69 5.13
CA TYR A 95 1.11 -7.49 5.21
C TYR A 95 0.48 -7.33 3.82
N LEU A 96 1.14 -6.59 2.93
CA LEU A 96 0.64 -6.38 1.58
C LEU A 96 0.65 -7.68 0.76
N GLY A 97 1.68 -8.51 0.88
CA GLY A 97 1.76 -9.80 0.20
C GLY A 97 0.56 -10.69 0.52
N HIS A 98 0.27 -10.87 1.80
CA HIS A 98 -0.91 -11.63 2.25
C HIS A 98 -2.23 -11.00 1.81
N ALA A 99 -2.35 -9.67 1.90
CA ALA A 99 -3.55 -8.97 1.44
C ALA A 99 -3.78 -9.13 -0.06
N LEU A 100 -2.71 -9.14 -0.86
CA LEU A 100 -2.80 -9.36 -2.30
C LEU A 100 -3.31 -10.76 -2.67
N ALA A 101 -2.96 -11.79 -1.90
CA ALA A 101 -3.52 -13.14 -2.06
C ALA A 101 -5.03 -13.12 -1.83
N TYR A 102 -5.51 -12.52 -0.74
CA TYR A 102 -6.95 -12.34 -0.49
C TYR A 102 -7.66 -11.56 -1.61
N TYR A 103 -7.04 -10.51 -2.13
CA TYR A 103 -7.64 -9.74 -3.21
C TYR A 103 -7.74 -10.56 -4.49
N TYR A 104 -6.75 -11.40 -4.75
CA TYR A 104 -6.80 -12.33 -5.88
C TYR A 104 -7.92 -13.35 -5.73
N ASP A 105 -8.06 -13.98 -4.58
CA ASP A 105 -9.11 -14.97 -4.31
C ASP A 105 -10.52 -14.41 -4.48
N LEU A 106 -10.73 -13.16 -4.04
CA LEU A 106 -12.05 -12.54 -4.08
C LEU A 106 -12.39 -11.91 -5.43
N TYR A 107 -11.40 -11.37 -6.14
CA TYR A 107 -11.65 -10.52 -7.32
C TYR A 107 -10.97 -11.02 -8.59
N HIS A 108 -10.08 -12.01 -8.49
CA HIS A 108 -9.26 -12.49 -9.60
C HIS A 108 -8.57 -11.36 -10.39
N CYS A 109 -8.17 -10.31 -9.67
CA CYS A 109 -7.52 -9.16 -10.27
C CYS A 109 -6.14 -9.54 -10.82
N LYS A 110 -5.88 -9.21 -12.08
CA LYS A 110 -4.61 -9.52 -12.74
C LYS A 110 -3.53 -8.48 -12.45
N HIS A 111 -3.91 -7.22 -12.37
CA HIS A 111 -2.97 -6.11 -12.17
C HIS A 111 -3.34 -5.32 -10.93
N VAL A 112 -2.34 -5.06 -10.08
CA VAL A 112 -2.47 -4.20 -8.90
C VAL A 112 -1.47 -3.07 -9.01
N LEU A 113 -1.96 -1.84 -9.08
CA LEU A 113 -1.13 -0.65 -9.11
C LEU A 113 -1.03 -0.05 -7.70
N LEU A 114 0.18 -0.02 -7.15
CA LEU A 114 0.45 0.48 -5.82
C LEU A 114 0.80 1.97 -5.88
N LEU A 115 -0.03 2.78 -5.25
CA LEU A 115 0.05 4.25 -5.30
C LEU A 115 0.16 4.84 -3.89
N GLY A 116 0.69 6.05 -3.82
CA GLY A 116 0.69 6.83 -2.59
C GLY A 116 2.10 7.21 -2.12
N ARG A 117 2.15 8.11 -1.11
CA ARG A 117 3.42 8.65 -0.60
C ARG A 117 4.30 7.60 0.09
N VAL A 118 3.70 6.60 0.71
CA VAL A 118 4.42 5.48 1.33
C VAL A 118 5.18 4.66 0.29
N MET A 119 4.62 4.57 -0.92
CA MET A 119 5.20 3.83 -2.05
C MET A 119 6.25 4.65 -2.83
N SER A 120 6.76 5.74 -2.27
CA SER A 120 7.78 6.58 -2.93
C SER A 120 9.19 6.20 -2.52
N GLY A 121 10.14 6.25 -3.47
CA GLY A 121 11.57 5.98 -3.23
C GLY A 121 11.87 4.54 -2.84
N LYS A 122 13.03 4.31 -2.24
CA LYS A 122 13.52 2.98 -1.82
C LYS A 122 12.53 2.19 -0.96
N GLY A 123 11.72 2.87 -0.13
CA GLY A 123 10.74 2.22 0.71
C GLY A 123 9.64 1.54 -0.10
N GLY A 124 9.13 2.20 -1.14
CA GLY A 124 8.14 1.60 -2.03
C GLY A 124 8.67 0.41 -2.81
N ASP A 125 9.92 0.49 -3.29
CA ASP A 125 10.57 -0.62 -3.97
C ASP A 125 10.69 -1.83 -3.04
N LEU A 126 11.11 -1.62 -1.78
CA LEU A 126 11.24 -2.68 -0.78
C LEU A 126 9.89 -3.31 -0.39
N ILE A 127 8.83 -2.50 -0.25
CA ILE A 127 7.47 -3.03 -0.02
C ILE A 127 7.06 -3.95 -1.17
N LEU A 128 7.27 -3.51 -2.42
CA LEU A 128 6.90 -4.30 -3.60
C LEU A 128 7.72 -5.60 -3.70
N GLU A 129 9.03 -5.54 -3.44
CA GLU A 129 9.92 -6.71 -3.43
C GLU A 129 9.45 -7.73 -2.39
N GLU A 130 9.23 -7.28 -1.15
CA GLU A 130 8.79 -8.15 -0.06
C GLU A 130 7.40 -8.74 -0.30
N ALA A 131 6.46 -7.95 -0.80
CA ALA A 131 5.12 -8.45 -1.14
C ALA A 131 5.16 -9.53 -2.23
N LYS A 132 6.01 -9.37 -3.23
CA LYS A 132 6.23 -10.41 -4.27
C LYS A 132 6.88 -11.66 -3.68
N ARG A 133 7.83 -11.50 -2.77
CA ARG A 133 8.45 -12.63 -2.08
C ARG A 133 7.42 -13.43 -1.29
N VAL A 134 6.58 -12.77 -0.50
CA VAL A 134 5.51 -13.43 0.28
C VAL A 134 4.55 -14.18 -0.64
N LEU A 135 4.10 -13.55 -1.73
CA LEU A 135 3.22 -14.21 -2.71
C LEU A 135 3.86 -15.48 -3.30
N ALA A 136 5.15 -15.41 -3.67
CA ALA A 136 5.84 -16.55 -4.27
C ALA A 136 6.05 -17.69 -3.29
N ASP A 137 6.36 -17.38 -2.03
CA ASP A 137 6.70 -18.38 -1.01
C ASP A 137 5.45 -19.03 -0.37
N GLU A 138 4.40 -18.24 -0.15
CA GLU A 138 3.24 -18.66 0.67
C GLU A 138 1.96 -18.87 -0.16
N ASP A 139 1.84 -18.16 -1.29
CA ASP A 139 0.67 -18.22 -2.17
C ASP A 139 1.07 -18.48 -3.64
N PRO A 140 1.76 -19.60 -3.93
CA PRO A 140 2.30 -19.86 -5.27
C PRO A 140 1.21 -19.96 -6.36
N GLU A 141 -0.06 -20.13 -5.97
CA GLU A 141 -1.19 -20.11 -6.92
C GLU A 141 -1.40 -18.74 -7.57
N CYS A 142 -0.90 -17.66 -6.94
CA CYS A 142 -0.93 -16.30 -7.48
C CYS A 142 0.22 -16.04 -8.46
N ASP A 143 1.26 -16.87 -8.47
CA ASP A 143 2.42 -16.68 -9.35
C ASP A 143 2.03 -16.73 -10.82
N GLY A 144 2.54 -15.78 -11.60
CA GLY A 144 2.19 -15.63 -13.01
C GLY A 144 0.74 -15.21 -13.30
N LYS A 145 -0.09 -14.96 -12.27
CA LYS A 145 -1.49 -14.54 -12.40
C LYS A 145 -1.75 -13.13 -11.85
N LEU A 146 -1.09 -12.76 -10.76
CA LEU A 146 -1.21 -11.47 -10.10
C LEU A 146 0.09 -10.65 -10.27
N PHE A 147 -0.03 -9.45 -10.81
CA PHE A 147 1.11 -8.57 -11.14
C PHE A 147 1.05 -7.24 -10.36
N PRO A 148 1.53 -7.21 -9.11
CA PRO A 148 1.67 -5.96 -8.38
C PRO A 148 2.83 -5.14 -8.95
N SER A 149 2.62 -3.83 -9.10
CA SER A 149 3.60 -2.91 -9.68
C SER A 149 3.51 -1.51 -9.09
N LEU A 150 4.62 -0.77 -9.20
CA LEU A 150 4.66 0.67 -8.96
C LEU A 150 4.51 1.39 -10.31
N PRO A 151 3.83 2.54 -10.35
CA PRO A 151 3.81 3.37 -11.54
C PRO A 151 5.20 3.97 -11.78
N ASP A 152 5.61 4.08 -13.03
CA ASP A 152 6.76 4.89 -13.39
C ASP A 152 6.48 6.39 -13.13
N GLU A 153 7.53 7.21 -13.05
CA GLU A 153 7.37 8.65 -12.79
C GLU A 153 6.53 9.37 -13.85
N LYS A 154 6.63 8.93 -15.10
CA LYS A 154 5.87 9.50 -16.22
C LYS A 154 4.38 9.20 -16.06
N THR A 155 4.04 7.95 -15.74
CA THR A 155 2.66 7.51 -15.50
C THR A 155 2.04 8.21 -14.29
N ARG A 156 2.80 8.44 -13.21
CA ARG A 156 2.33 9.23 -12.05
C ARG A 156 1.91 10.64 -12.45
N ARG A 157 2.72 11.33 -13.26
CA ARG A 157 2.45 12.71 -13.70
C ARG A 157 1.29 12.76 -14.68
N VAL A 158 1.24 11.84 -15.63
CA VAL A 158 0.18 11.76 -16.64
C VAL A 158 -1.16 11.39 -15.99
N GLY A 159 -1.18 10.45 -15.06
CA GLY A 159 -2.40 10.05 -14.36
C GLY A 159 -3.07 11.20 -13.61
N GLN A 160 -2.31 12.03 -12.90
CA GLN A 160 -2.82 13.22 -12.22
C GLN A 160 -3.35 14.26 -13.21
N SER A 161 -2.62 14.49 -14.29
CA SER A 161 -3.02 15.45 -15.33
C SER A 161 -4.26 14.98 -16.10
N ALA A 162 -4.36 13.68 -16.41
CA ALA A 162 -5.52 13.10 -17.07
C ALA A 162 -6.77 13.15 -16.18
N ALA A 163 -6.63 12.86 -14.89
CA ALA A 163 -7.72 12.99 -13.93
C ALA A 163 -8.21 14.43 -13.81
N ALA A 164 -7.28 15.40 -13.75
CA ALA A 164 -7.64 16.81 -13.71
C ALA A 164 -8.33 17.29 -14.98
N ALA A 165 -7.88 16.80 -16.15
CA ALA A 165 -8.46 17.16 -17.46
C ALA A 165 -9.82 16.49 -17.72
N SER A 166 -10.17 15.43 -16.98
CA SER A 166 -11.47 14.75 -17.11
C SER A 166 -12.57 15.32 -16.21
N LEU A 167 -12.25 16.31 -15.37
CA LEU A 167 -13.27 16.99 -14.55
C LEU A 167 -14.18 17.83 -15.46
N PRO A 168 -15.51 17.83 -15.23
CA PRO A 168 -16.42 18.71 -15.95
C PRO A 168 -16.03 20.17 -15.74
N GLU A 169 -16.09 20.97 -16.81
CA GLU A 169 -15.99 22.42 -16.67
C GLU A 169 -17.16 22.92 -15.79
N VAL A 170 -16.82 23.68 -14.74
CA VAL A 170 -17.79 24.26 -13.81
C VAL A 170 -18.38 25.53 -14.38
#